data_3ce2581b2907647ad74d42346e98f4cf
#
_entry.id   3ce2581b2907647ad74d42346e98f4cf
#
_cell.length_a   1.000
_cell.length_b   1.000
_cell.length_c   1.000
_cell.angle_alpha   90.00
_cell.angle_beta   90.00
_cell.angle_gamma   90.00
#
_symmetry.space_group_name_H-M   'P 1'
#
loop_
_entity.id
_entity.type
_entity.pdbx_description
1 polymer ?
#
loop_
_entity_poly.entity_id
_entity_poly.type
_entity_poly.pdbx_seq_one_letter_code
_entity_poly.pdbx_strand_id
1 'polypeptide(L)'
;MTIALSRDTELTAEQTEARDRIYALPLAALNPANPAHYPSGDIRWVFERLRAEDPVHFTSDENTEHGPYWSLTRWADIQAADTNHDAFSAEGIITVARPRTPEQIAAVFNDGTMTPEEIEARAARGSRSLLSMDPPDHEIHRGAVSEGVSPANLAMLEPLIRERAGAILDSLPIGEEFDWVDKVSIELTAMTLATLFDYPQEKRRQLTRWSNILTSLPGPGMAAENEEERAAAVREFFTTISEMVNRRRDEEPRMDFVSLMAHSPHSKDFTEAEIFGDSTVLLVGGNDTTRNTISASVYLLHNNPEQNEKLRANPALIPSMVSETIRWQTPLTHMARRTTRDVEINGKVIPKGDRVAMWYVSGNRDETKIENATEYIIDRKNPRHHLSFGFGIHRCLGNKLA
;
A
#
# COMPACT_ATOMS: atom_id res chain seq x y z
N MET A 1 5.09 12.86 7.83
CA MET A 1 5.77 13.80 6.91
C MET A 1 7.27 13.56 7.01
N THR A 2 7.87 12.82 6.09
CA THR A 2 9.31 12.47 6.15
C THR A 2 10.08 13.62 5.53
N ILE A 3 10.78 14.39 6.36
CA ILE A 3 11.59 15.53 5.89
C ILE A 3 12.80 14.97 5.12
N ALA A 4 12.94 15.39 3.86
CA ALA A 4 14.09 15.10 3.04
C ALA A 4 15.29 15.92 3.51
N LEU A 5 16.42 15.27 3.76
CA LEU A 5 17.70 15.93 4.02
C LEU A 5 18.77 15.33 3.13
N SER A 6 19.54 16.18 2.48
CA SER A 6 20.79 15.78 1.87
C SER A 6 21.85 15.48 2.95
N ARG A 7 22.84 14.63 2.63
CA ARG A 7 23.94 14.28 3.55
C ARG A 7 24.78 15.50 4.00
N ASP A 8 24.79 16.58 3.21
CA ASP A 8 25.59 17.77 3.48
C ASP A 8 24.84 18.86 4.27
N THR A 9 23.56 18.63 4.59
CA THR A 9 22.79 19.54 5.44
C THR A 9 23.01 19.17 6.90
N GLU A 10 23.50 20.08 7.73
CA GLU A 10 23.52 19.90 9.18
C GLU A 10 22.11 19.55 9.67
N LEU A 11 22.02 18.54 10.52
CA LEU A 11 20.75 18.16 11.13
C LEU A 11 20.19 19.36 11.91
N THR A 12 18.89 19.61 11.80
CA THR A 12 18.25 20.57 12.70
C THR A 12 18.35 20.08 14.14
N ALA A 13 18.16 20.98 15.10
CA ALA A 13 18.18 20.61 16.53
C ALA A 13 17.14 19.51 16.82
N GLU A 14 15.94 19.61 16.24
CA GLU A 14 14.86 18.60 16.36
C GLU A 14 15.27 17.24 15.80
N GLN A 15 15.94 17.21 14.66
CA GLN A 15 16.42 15.99 14.04
C GLN A 15 17.57 15.35 14.81
N THR A 16 18.44 16.16 15.39
CA THR A 16 19.53 15.70 16.27
C THR A 16 18.94 15.08 17.52
N GLU A 17 17.95 15.72 18.15
CA GLU A 17 17.27 15.20 19.32
C GLU A 17 16.55 13.89 19.02
N ALA A 18 15.84 13.80 17.87
CA ALA A 18 15.16 12.58 17.43
C ALA A 18 16.16 11.42 17.24
N ARG A 19 17.28 11.68 16.57
CA ARG A 19 18.35 10.70 16.39
C ARG A 19 18.90 10.23 17.72
N ASP A 20 19.29 11.17 18.59
CA ASP A 20 19.94 10.86 19.87
C ASP A 20 18.98 10.07 20.77
N ARG A 21 17.67 10.39 20.75
CA ARG A 21 16.63 9.63 21.43
C ARG A 21 16.59 8.16 20.97
N ILE A 22 16.59 7.92 19.65
CA ILE A 22 16.54 6.56 19.09
C ILE A 22 17.84 5.80 19.32
N TYR A 23 19.00 6.47 19.21
CA TYR A 23 20.29 5.83 19.43
C TYR A 23 20.59 5.52 20.90
N ALA A 24 19.90 6.17 21.84
CA ALA A 24 19.98 5.87 23.26
C ALA A 24 19.21 4.58 23.67
N LEU A 25 18.25 4.13 22.84
CA LEU A 25 17.47 2.92 23.13
C LEU A 25 18.30 1.66 22.91
N PRO A 26 18.08 0.57 23.69
CA PRO A 26 18.58 -0.75 23.31
C PRO A 26 18.02 -1.19 21.95
N LEU A 27 18.81 -1.90 21.14
CA LEU A 27 18.33 -2.43 19.85
C LEU A 27 17.03 -3.22 19.99
N ALA A 28 16.95 -4.08 21.01
CA ALA A 28 15.76 -4.90 21.27
C ALA A 28 14.46 -4.10 21.53
N ALA A 29 14.59 -2.82 21.91
CA ALA A 29 13.42 -1.94 22.13
C ALA A 29 12.93 -1.23 20.87
N LEU A 30 13.64 -1.36 19.74
CA LEU A 30 13.23 -0.73 18.49
C LEU A 30 12.04 -1.48 17.87
N ASN A 31 10.98 -0.75 17.60
CA ASN A 31 9.76 -1.27 16.98
C ASN A 31 9.38 -0.44 15.75
N PRO A 32 9.72 -0.89 14.53
CA PRO A 32 9.38 -0.18 13.30
C PRO A 32 7.87 -0.01 13.06
N ALA A 33 7.02 -0.86 13.66
CA ALA A 33 5.57 -0.77 13.55
C ALA A 33 4.94 0.22 14.54
N ASN A 34 5.73 0.86 15.42
CA ASN A 34 5.19 1.86 16.34
C ASN A 34 4.72 3.11 15.56
N PRO A 35 3.40 3.40 15.53
CA PRO A 35 2.87 4.52 14.74
C PRO A 35 3.38 5.90 15.22
N ALA A 36 3.79 6.02 16.48
CA ALA A 36 4.32 7.28 17.02
C ALA A 36 5.63 7.72 16.37
N HIS A 37 6.41 6.80 15.81
CA HIS A 37 7.67 7.13 15.13
C HIS A 37 7.49 7.89 13.80
N TYR A 38 6.29 7.83 13.19
CA TYR A 38 6.05 8.45 11.88
C TYR A 38 5.83 9.96 11.99
N PRO A 39 4.91 10.48 12.83
CA PRO A 39 4.73 11.93 12.97
C PRO A 39 5.93 12.62 13.63
N SER A 40 6.65 11.95 14.54
CA SER A 40 7.85 12.49 15.21
C SER A 40 9.09 12.53 14.30
N GLY A 41 9.07 11.86 13.15
CA GLY A 41 10.24 11.68 12.28
C GLY A 41 11.28 10.67 12.79
N ASP A 42 11.04 10.03 13.94
CA ASP A 42 11.94 9.05 14.56
C ASP A 42 12.14 7.81 13.64
N ILE A 43 11.16 7.45 12.86
CA ILE A 43 11.17 6.26 12.00
C ILE A 43 12.39 6.22 11.06
N ARG A 44 12.87 7.37 10.61
CA ARG A 44 14.11 7.47 9.82
C ARG A 44 15.29 6.86 10.57
N TRP A 45 15.46 7.25 11.82
CA TRP A 45 16.59 6.83 12.67
C TRP A 45 16.46 5.38 13.13
N VAL A 46 15.22 4.92 13.37
CA VAL A 46 14.95 3.49 13.64
C VAL A 46 15.44 2.64 12.46
N PHE A 47 15.06 2.96 11.25
CA PHE A 47 15.49 2.17 10.07
C PHE A 47 16.96 2.34 9.73
N GLU A 48 17.54 3.54 9.88
CA GLU A 48 18.96 3.76 9.66
C GLU A 48 19.78 2.88 10.60
N ARG A 49 19.45 2.87 11.88
CA ARG A 49 20.10 2.08 12.88
C ARG A 49 19.92 0.58 12.66
N LEU A 50 18.71 0.12 12.37
CA LEU A 50 18.44 -1.29 12.09
C LEU A 50 19.20 -1.77 10.84
N ARG A 51 19.23 -1.01 9.74
CA ARG A 51 20.03 -1.38 8.56
C ARG A 51 21.51 -1.54 8.88
N ALA A 52 22.04 -0.71 9.76
CA ALA A 52 23.45 -0.72 10.12
C ALA A 52 23.81 -1.83 11.11
N GLU A 53 23.05 -1.97 12.21
CA GLU A 53 23.40 -2.77 13.37
C GLU A 53 22.65 -4.09 13.47
N ASP A 54 21.38 -4.16 13.00
CA ASP A 54 20.50 -5.33 13.11
C ASP A 54 19.50 -5.45 11.96
N PRO A 55 19.97 -5.73 10.72
CA PRO A 55 19.12 -5.68 9.53
C PRO A 55 18.02 -6.74 9.48
N VAL A 56 18.15 -7.82 10.23
CA VAL A 56 17.13 -8.86 10.46
C VAL A 56 16.75 -8.80 11.93
N HIS A 57 15.85 -7.88 12.26
CA HIS A 57 15.52 -7.52 13.64
C HIS A 57 14.29 -8.27 14.15
N PHE A 58 14.34 -8.78 15.38
CA PHE A 58 13.20 -9.39 16.05
C PHE A 58 12.58 -8.41 17.06
N THR A 59 11.31 -8.08 16.84
CA THR A 59 10.50 -7.32 17.78
C THR A 59 9.71 -8.28 18.65
N SER A 60 9.99 -8.33 19.96
CA SER A 60 9.30 -9.21 20.91
C SER A 60 7.89 -8.71 21.25
N ASP A 61 7.07 -9.57 21.81
CA ASP A 61 5.68 -9.26 22.20
C ASP A 61 5.60 -8.12 23.23
N GLU A 62 6.63 -7.98 24.07
CA GLU A 62 6.73 -6.90 25.06
C GLU A 62 6.89 -5.50 24.45
N ASN A 63 7.41 -5.44 23.21
CA ASN A 63 7.74 -4.20 22.52
C ASN A 63 6.71 -3.80 21.48
N THR A 64 5.64 -4.58 21.29
CA THR A 64 4.62 -4.30 20.26
C THR A 64 3.24 -4.85 20.64
N GLU A 65 2.19 -4.08 20.32
CA GLU A 65 0.80 -4.53 20.42
C GLU A 65 0.38 -5.47 19.28
N HIS A 66 1.21 -5.59 18.25
CA HIS A 66 0.92 -6.42 17.07
C HIS A 66 1.28 -7.91 17.26
N GLY A 67 1.90 -8.29 18.40
CA GLY A 67 2.53 -9.58 18.64
C GLY A 67 3.88 -9.71 17.92
N PRO A 68 4.74 -10.71 18.27
CA PRO A 68 6.12 -10.76 17.82
C PRO A 68 6.25 -10.90 16.31
N TYR A 69 7.28 -10.28 15.74
CA TYR A 69 7.57 -10.36 14.30
C TYR A 69 9.05 -10.03 14.00
N TRP A 70 9.52 -10.52 12.85
CA TRP A 70 10.82 -10.19 12.29
C TRP A 70 10.71 -9.02 11.31
N SER A 71 11.72 -8.18 11.27
CA SER A 71 11.85 -7.04 10.36
C SER A 71 13.00 -7.26 9.39
N LEU A 72 12.76 -7.25 8.09
CA LEU A 72 13.79 -7.14 7.07
C LEU A 72 13.89 -5.67 6.65
N THR A 73 15.08 -5.08 6.81
CA THR A 73 15.28 -3.64 6.63
C THR A 73 16.19 -3.29 5.44
N ARG A 74 17.00 -4.24 4.95
CA ARG A 74 17.89 -4.07 3.77
C ARG A 74 17.21 -4.49 2.49
N TRP A 75 17.53 -3.78 1.43
CA TRP A 75 16.97 -3.99 0.08
C TRP A 75 17.09 -5.43 -0.41
N ALA A 76 18.29 -6.03 -0.28
CA ALA A 76 18.55 -7.37 -0.78
C ALA A 76 17.77 -8.45 -0.02
N ASP A 77 17.65 -8.33 1.30
CA ASP A 77 16.93 -9.28 2.14
C ASP A 77 15.42 -9.22 1.86
N ILE A 78 14.90 -8.01 1.68
CA ILE A 78 13.50 -7.78 1.30
C ILE A 78 13.20 -8.39 -0.07
N GLN A 79 14.04 -8.13 -1.08
CA GLN A 79 13.85 -8.70 -2.40
C GLN A 79 13.92 -10.24 -2.38
N ALA A 80 14.87 -10.80 -1.64
CA ALA A 80 15.02 -12.25 -1.52
C ALA A 80 13.79 -12.90 -0.88
N ALA A 81 13.23 -12.29 0.17
CA ALA A 81 12.00 -12.77 0.81
C ALA A 81 10.78 -12.63 -0.12
N ASP A 82 10.62 -11.48 -0.77
CA ASP A 82 9.45 -11.16 -1.61
C ASP A 82 9.41 -12.02 -2.90
N THR A 83 10.56 -12.51 -3.36
CA THR A 83 10.65 -13.41 -4.52
C THR A 83 10.57 -14.90 -4.17
N ASN A 84 10.64 -15.27 -2.91
CA ASN A 84 10.67 -16.65 -2.44
C ASN A 84 9.34 -17.01 -1.72
N HIS A 85 8.25 -17.07 -2.48
CA HIS A 85 6.93 -17.41 -1.96
C HIS A 85 6.83 -18.82 -1.35
N ASP A 86 7.71 -19.76 -1.73
CA ASP A 86 7.77 -21.10 -1.12
C ASP A 86 8.18 -21.04 0.36
N ALA A 87 9.09 -20.12 0.70
CA ALA A 87 9.57 -19.96 2.08
C ALA A 87 8.81 -18.87 2.85
N PHE A 88 8.22 -17.88 2.14
CA PHE A 88 7.53 -16.72 2.70
C PHE A 88 6.11 -16.62 2.15
N SER A 89 5.19 -17.34 2.79
CA SER A 89 3.79 -17.41 2.45
C SER A 89 3.07 -16.08 2.72
N ALA A 90 2.15 -15.71 1.82
CA ALA A 90 1.21 -14.61 1.99
C ALA A 90 -0.11 -15.05 2.62
N GLU A 91 -0.32 -16.36 2.83
CA GLU A 91 -1.61 -16.89 3.24
C GLU A 91 -2.13 -16.24 4.53
N GLY A 92 -3.26 -15.56 4.41
CA GLY A 92 -3.95 -14.89 5.51
C GLY A 92 -3.24 -13.68 6.12
N ILE A 93 -2.12 -13.21 5.53
CA ILE A 93 -1.35 -12.08 6.06
C ILE A 93 -1.04 -11.05 4.98
N ILE A 94 -1.19 -9.77 5.30
CA ILE A 94 -0.84 -8.64 4.43
C ILE A 94 0.15 -7.71 5.11
N THR A 95 -0.07 -7.41 6.40
CA THR A 95 0.77 -6.52 7.22
C THR A 95 1.06 -7.18 8.57
N VAL A 96 1.86 -6.53 9.41
CA VAL A 96 2.12 -7.00 10.80
C VAL A 96 0.94 -6.77 11.74
N ALA A 97 -0.13 -6.11 11.31
CA ALA A 97 -1.33 -5.92 12.13
C ALA A 97 -1.91 -7.24 12.62
N ARG A 98 -2.49 -7.23 13.81
CA ARG A 98 -3.19 -8.42 14.32
C ARG A 98 -4.37 -8.78 13.41
N PRO A 99 -4.65 -10.08 13.21
CA PRO A 99 -5.87 -10.52 12.55
C PRO A 99 -7.10 -9.96 13.24
N ARG A 100 -8.19 -9.80 12.49
CA ARG A 100 -9.48 -9.38 13.08
C ARG A 100 -9.99 -10.43 14.03
N THR A 101 -10.60 -9.99 15.14
CA THR A 101 -11.23 -10.90 16.09
C THR A 101 -12.56 -11.47 15.53
N PRO A 102 -13.06 -12.61 16.07
CA PRO A 102 -14.37 -13.14 15.71
C PRO A 102 -15.49 -12.10 15.85
N GLU A 103 -15.46 -11.26 16.90
CA GLU A 103 -16.45 -10.20 17.12
C GLU A 103 -16.40 -9.13 16.01
N GLN A 104 -15.20 -8.74 15.59
CA GLN A 104 -15.03 -7.78 14.47
C GLN A 104 -15.50 -8.37 13.14
N ILE A 105 -15.30 -9.65 12.92
CA ILE A 105 -15.81 -10.37 11.75
C ILE A 105 -17.35 -10.44 11.80
N ALA A 106 -17.91 -10.82 12.94
CA ALA A 106 -19.36 -10.90 13.12
C ALA A 106 -20.03 -9.53 12.90
N ALA A 107 -19.45 -8.44 13.43
CA ALA A 107 -19.98 -7.09 13.27
C ALA A 107 -20.10 -6.65 11.81
N VAL A 108 -19.22 -7.14 10.93
CA VAL A 108 -19.20 -6.78 9.51
C VAL A 108 -20.05 -7.73 8.66
N PHE A 109 -19.92 -9.04 8.87
CA PHE A 109 -20.37 -10.04 7.91
C PHE A 109 -21.54 -10.91 8.40
N ASN A 110 -21.87 -10.89 9.70
CA ASN A 110 -22.98 -11.68 10.22
C ASN A 110 -24.29 -10.88 10.14
N ASP A 111 -25.15 -11.30 9.23
CA ASP A 111 -26.54 -10.81 9.10
C ASP A 111 -27.53 -11.59 9.98
N GLY A 112 -27.01 -12.45 10.87
CA GLY A 112 -27.80 -13.35 11.71
C GLY A 112 -27.84 -14.80 11.20
N THR A 113 -27.21 -15.10 10.07
CA THR A 113 -27.22 -16.44 9.46
C THR A 113 -25.96 -17.24 9.77
N MET A 114 -24.81 -16.59 10.07
CA MET A 114 -23.55 -17.27 10.38
C MET A 114 -23.56 -17.89 11.78
N THR A 115 -23.10 -19.14 11.88
CA THR A 115 -22.85 -19.79 13.17
C THR A 115 -21.57 -19.26 13.82
N PRO A 116 -21.41 -19.42 15.15
CA PRO A 116 -20.16 -19.09 15.83
C PRO A 116 -18.93 -19.76 15.22
N GLU A 117 -19.05 -21.02 14.81
CA GLU A 117 -17.96 -21.79 14.17
C GLU A 117 -17.56 -21.21 12.82
N GLU A 118 -18.51 -20.73 12.02
CA GLU A 118 -18.24 -20.07 10.74
C GLU A 118 -17.56 -18.73 10.94
N ILE A 119 -17.95 -17.97 11.97
CA ILE A 119 -17.33 -16.69 12.34
C ILE A 119 -15.86 -16.93 12.77
N GLU A 120 -15.63 -17.90 13.66
CA GLU A 120 -14.28 -18.26 14.10
C GLU A 120 -13.41 -18.76 12.95
N ALA A 121 -13.94 -19.61 12.07
CA ALA A 121 -13.24 -20.11 10.89
C ALA A 121 -12.87 -18.97 9.92
N ARG A 122 -13.75 -17.97 9.75
CA ARG A 122 -13.48 -16.81 8.92
C ARG A 122 -12.41 -15.89 9.54
N ALA A 123 -12.46 -15.68 10.86
CA ALA A 123 -11.44 -14.91 11.59
C ALA A 123 -10.07 -15.60 11.50
N ALA A 124 -10.03 -16.92 11.67
CA ALA A 124 -8.80 -17.72 11.59
C ALA A 124 -8.17 -17.72 10.18
N ARG A 125 -8.98 -17.74 9.12
CA ARG A 125 -8.48 -17.67 7.74
C ARG A 125 -7.89 -16.31 7.37
N GLY A 126 -8.26 -15.24 8.09
CA GLY A 126 -7.87 -13.89 7.77
C GLY A 126 -8.55 -13.34 6.49
N SER A 127 -7.93 -12.34 5.89
CA SER A 127 -8.40 -11.78 4.62
C SER A 127 -8.09 -12.74 3.48
N ARG A 128 -9.10 -13.04 2.64
CA ARG A 128 -8.87 -13.78 1.39
C ARG A 128 -8.97 -12.81 0.22
N SER A 129 -7.84 -12.57 -0.40
CA SER A 129 -7.69 -11.72 -1.58
C SER A 129 -6.41 -12.09 -2.32
N LEU A 130 -6.26 -11.64 -3.55
CA LEU A 130 -5.04 -11.88 -4.34
C LEU A 130 -3.73 -11.44 -3.66
N LEU A 131 -3.77 -10.62 -2.60
CA LEU A 131 -2.58 -10.25 -1.81
C LEU A 131 -2.27 -11.20 -0.66
N SER A 132 -3.26 -11.98 -0.20
CA SER A 132 -3.17 -12.84 0.97
C SER A 132 -3.44 -14.31 0.62
N MET A 133 -3.05 -14.72 -0.56
CA MET A 133 -3.16 -16.09 -1.09
C MET A 133 -1.82 -16.54 -1.66
N ASP A 134 -1.52 -17.82 -1.55
CA ASP A 134 -0.41 -18.49 -2.24
C ASP A 134 -0.92 -19.21 -3.50
N PRO A 135 -0.04 -19.64 -4.42
CA PRO A 135 -0.44 -20.50 -5.53
C PRO A 135 -1.08 -21.83 -5.08
N PRO A 136 -2.09 -22.35 -5.78
CA PRO A 136 -2.63 -21.88 -7.07
C PRO A 136 -3.67 -20.76 -6.95
N ASP A 137 -4.25 -20.51 -5.76
CA ASP A 137 -5.35 -19.57 -5.57
C ASP A 137 -4.95 -18.14 -5.99
N HIS A 138 -3.74 -17.72 -5.61
CA HIS A 138 -3.20 -16.40 -6.03
C HIS A 138 -3.23 -16.22 -7.56
N GLU A 139 -2.82 -17.22 -8.33
CA GLU A 139 -2.77 -17.15 -9.79
C GLU A 139 -4.17 -17.03 -10.40
N ILE A 140 -5.12 -17.76 -9.82
CA ILE A 140 -6.54 -17.74 -10.23
C ILE A 140 -7.14 -16.35 -9.97
N HIS A 141 -7.00 -15.83 -8.76
CA HIS A 141 -7.55 -14.53 -8.37
C HIS A 141 -6.89 -13.37 -9.13
N ARG A 142 -5.56 -13.41 -9.25
CA ARG A 142 -4.83 -12.41 -10.03
C ARG A 142 -5.19 -12.48 -11.52
N GLY A 143 -5.34 -13.69 -12.09
CA GLY A 143 -5.76 -13.91 -13.46
C GLY A 143 -7.10 -13.28 -13.77
N ALA A 144 -8.06 -13.39 -12.83
CA ALA A 144 -9.40 -12.85 -12.99
C ALA A 144 -9.45 -11.34 -13.31
N VAL A 145 -8.51 -10.55 -12.75
CA VAL A 145 -8.55 -9.08 -12.83
C VAL A 145 -7.39 -8.45 -13.63
N SER A 146 -6.40 -9.25 -14.05
CA SER A 146 -5.17 -8.72 -14.67
C SER A 146 -5.41 -7.98 -15.98
N GLU A 147 -6.43 -8.35 -16.75
CA GLU A 147 -6.75 -7.69 -18.02
C GLU A 147 -7.16 -6.23 -17.83
N GLY A 148 -7.76 -5.88 -16.68
CA GLY A 148 -8.18 -4.50 -16.36
C GLY A 148 -7.02 -3.50 -16.33
N VAL A 149 -5.80 -3.97 -16.06
CA VAL A 149 -4.57 -3.15 -16.06
C VAL A 149 -3.55 -3.64 -17.09
N SER A 150 -4.00 -4.35 -18.12
CA SER A 150 -3.16 -4.75 -19.24
C SER A 150 -2.67 -3.53 -20.03
N PRO A 151 -1.50 -3.63 -20.72
CA PRO A 151 -1.01 -2.53 -21.57
C PRO A 151 -2.04 -2.04 -22.59
N ALA A 152 -2.85 -2.93 -23.14
CA ALA A 152 -3.89 -2.58 -24.10
C ALA A 152 -5.00 -1.73 -23.46
N ASN A 153 -5.49 -2.13 -22.27
CA ASN A 153 -6.52 -1.37 -21.56
C ASN A 153 -5.97 -0.02 -21.05
N LEU A 154 -4.74 0.00 -20.56
CA LEU A 154 -4.09 1.24 -20.10
C LEU A 154 -3.89 2.24 -21.25
N ALA A 155 -3.57 1.78 -22.45
CA ALA A 155 -3.48 2.64 -23.63
C ALA A 155 -4.82 3.30 -24.00
N MET A 156 -5.95 2.63 -23.73
CA MET A 156 -7.29 3.21 -23.90
C MET A 156 -7.65 4.19 -22.78
N LEU A 157 -7.17 3.95 -21.55
CA LEU A 157 -7.45 4.81 -20.40
C LEU A 157 -6.58 6.08 -20.38
N GLU A 158 -5.37 6.05 -20.92
CA GLU A 158 -4.43 7.19 -20.87
C GLU A 158 -5.03 8.51 -21.41
N PRO A 159 -5.69 8.54 -22.61
CA PRO A 159 -6.29 9.79 -23.10
C PRO A 159 -7.35 10.36 -22.14
N LEU A 160 -8.17 9.49 -21.55
CA LEU A 160 -9.20 9.88 -20.59
C LEU A 160 -8.61 10.42 -19.28
N ILE A 161 -7.56 9.77 -18.77
CA ILE A 161 -6.86 10.24 -17.57
C ILE A 161 -6.22 11.60 -17.83
N ARG A 162 -5.61 11.79 -18.99
CA ARG A 162 -4.99 13.05 -19.40
C ARG A 162 -6.01 14.18 -19.52
N GLU A 163 -7.17 13.92 -20.16
CA GLU A 163 -8.27 14.87 -20.25
C GLU A 163 -8.77 15.29 -18.87
N ARG A 164 -9.00 14.32 -17.97
CA ARG A 164 -9.45 14.60 -16.60
C ARG A 164 -8.43 15.37 -15.79
N ALA A 165 -7.14 15.02 -15.89
CA ALA A 165 -6.07 15.76 -15.24
C ALA A 165 -6.04 17.22 -15.74
N GLY A 166 -6.17 17.46 -17.04
CA GLY A 166 -6.27 18.81 -17.59
C GLY A 166 -7.47 19.57 -17.05
N ALA A 167 -8.67 18.97 -17.09
CA ALA A 167 -9.89 19.58 -16.58
C ALA A 167 -9.83 19.92 -15.09
N ILE A 168 -9.24 19.04 -14.26
CA ILE A 168 -8.99 19.32 -12.85
C ILE A 168 -8.08 20.53 -12.68
N LEU A 169 -6.94 20.55 -13.37
CA LEU A 169 -5.96 21.64 -13.27
C LEU A 169 -6.54 22.97 -13.75
N ASP A 170 -7.33 22.97 -14.83
CA ASP A 170 -8.00 24.17 -15.36
C ASP A 170 -9.10 24.71 -14.43
N SER A 171 -9.65 23.87 -13.54
CA SER A 171 -10.67 24.27 -12.55
C SER A 171 -10.10 24.86 -11.27
N LEU A 172 -8.77 24.83 -11.09
CA LEU A 172 -8.15 25.32 -9.85
C LEU A 172 -8.25 26.83 -9.72
N PRO A 173 -8.47 27.36 -8.50
CA PRO A 173 -8.51 28.79 -8.27
C PRO A 173 -7.14 29.43 -8.52
N ILE A 174 -7.14 30.62 -9.16
CA ILE A 174 -5.92 31.38 -9.44
C ILE A 174 -5.78 32.51 -8.42
N GLY A 175 -4.65 32.55 -7.72
CA GLY A 175 -4.36 33.59 -6.72
C GLY A 175 -5.01 33.34 -5.36
N GLU A 176 -5.57 32.15 -5.15
CA GLU A 176 -6.16 31.73 -3.88
C GLU A 176 -5.48 30.46 -3.37
N GLU A 177 -5.44 30.29 -2.05
CA GLU A 177 -4.97 29.04 -1.41
C GLU A 177 -6.04 27.97 -1.52
N PHE A 178 -5.62 26.73 -1.81
CA PHE A 178 -6.51 25.57 -1.88
C PHE A 178 -5.82 24.28 -1.42
N ASP A 179 -6.61 23.30 -1.04
CA ASP A 179 -6.13 21.94 -0.70
C ASP A 179 -5.86 21.15 -1.99
N TRP A 180 -4.58 20.94 -2.30
CA TRP A 180 -4.13 20.14 -3.44
C TRP A 180 -4.59 18.67 -3.34
N VAL A 181 -4.56 18.10 -2.13
CA VAL A 181 -4.96 16.70 -1.92
C VAL A 181 -6.43 16.52 -2.28
N ASP A 182 -7.29 17.40 -1.79
CA ASP A 182 -8.73 17.36 -2.07
C ASP A 182 -9.06 17.67 -3.54
N LYS A 183 -8.51 18.76 -4.08
CA LYS A 183 -8.88 19.26 -5.41
C LYS A 183 -8.25 18.49 -6.55
N VAL A 184 -7.07 17.90 -6.37
CA VAL A 184 -6.32 17.25 -7.45
C VAL A 184 -6.15 15.76 -7.20
N SER A 185 -5.47 15.39 -6.10
CA SER A 185 -5.02 14.01 -5.92
C SER A 185 -6.20 13.05 -5.72
N ILE A 186 -7.17 13.41 -4.87
CA ILE A 186 -8.38 12.63 -4.63
C ILE A 186 -9.26 12.61 -5.88
N GLU A 187 -9.46 13.74 -6.53
CA GLU A 187 -10.33 13.82 -7.71
C GLU A 187 -9.84 12.92 -8.84
N LEU A 188 -8.56 13.00 -9.19
CA LEU A 188 -8.01 12.20 -10.29
C LEU A 188 -8.06 10.71 -9.99
N THR A 189 -7.69 10.29 -8.77
CA THR A 189 -7.73 8.87 -8.39
C THR A 189 -9.16 8.35 -8.30
N ALA A 190 -10.09 9.11 -7.72
CA ALA A 190 -11.49 8.73 -7.62
C ALA A 190 -12.16 8.59 -9.00
N MET A 191 -11.90 9.52 -9.93
CA MET A 191 -12.39 9.45 -11.32
C MET A 191 -11.84 8.22 -12.05
N THR A 192 -10.57 7.91 -11.87
CA THR A 192 -9.92 6.76 -12.49
C THR A 192 -10.48 5.45 -11.95
N LEU A 193 -10.60 5.33 -10.63
CA LEU A 193 -11.19 4.15 -9.98
C LEU A 193 -12.65 3.95 -10.37
N ALA A 194 -13.45 5.03 -10.41
CA ALA A 194 -14.84 4.93 -10.85
C ALA A 194 -14.95 4.36 -12.29
N THR A 195 -14.00 4.69 -13.17
CA THR A 195 -13.92 4.07 -14.50
C THR A 195 -13.52 2.61 -14.45
N LEU A 196 -12.49 2.27 -13.65
CA LEU A 196 -12.00 0.88 -13.53
C LEU A 196 -13.00 -0.06 -12.88
N PHE A 197 -13.93 0.45 -12.04
CA PHE A 197 -15.01 -0.32 -11.42
C PHE A 197 -16.36 -0.19 -12.13
N ASP A 198 -16.45 0.60 -13.21
CA ASP A 198 -17.73 1.03 -13.83
C ASP A 198 -18.73 1.57 -12.78
N TYR A 199 -18.19 2.37 -11.84
CA TYR A 199 -18.93 3.00 -10.75
C TYR A 199 -19.40 4.40 -11.16
N PRO A 200 -20.61 4.85 -10.74
CA PRO A 200 -21.12 6.17 -11.13
C PRO A 200 -20.17 7.31 -10.78
N GLN A 201 -19.79 8.13 -11.76
CA GLN A 201 -18.81 9.21 -11.57
C GLN A 201 -19.28 10.26 -10.56
N GLU A 202 -20.56 10.52 -10.46
CA GLU A 202 -21.15 11.43 -9.49
C GLU A 202 -21.04 10.93 -8.04
N LYS A 203 -20.83 9.62 -7.85
CA LYS A 203 -20.62 8.97 -6.55
C LYS A 203 -19.16 8.62 -6.27
N ARG A 204 -18.22 8.98 -7.14
CA ARG A 204 -16.80 8.55 -7.06
C ARG A 204 -16.14 8.78 -5.70
N ARG A 205 -16.50 9.85 -5.00
CA ARG A 205 -15.98 10.18 -3.66
C ARG A 205 -16.33 9.12 -2.60
N GLN A 206 -17.34 8.31 -2.84
CA GLN A 206 -17.69 7.18 -1.98
C GLN A 206 -16.62 6.08 -2.03
N LEU A 207 -15.98 5.87 -3.20
CA LEU A 207 -14.83 4.95 -3.32
C LEU A 207 -13.67 5.41 -2.42
N THR A 208 -13.37 6.70 -2.40
CA THR A 208 -12.35 7.28 -1.49
C THR A 208 -12.73 7.10 -0.02
N ARG A 209 -13.99 7.34 0.34
CA ARG A 209 -14.48 7.14 1.71
C ARG A 209 -14.30 5.69 2.16
N TRP A 210 -14.73 4.72 1.36
CA TRP A 210 -14.56 3.30 1.66
C TRP A 210 -13.08 2.91 1.78
N SER A 211 -12.23 3.37 0.87
CA SER A 211 -10.78 3.14 0.93
C SER A 211 -10.18 3.64 2.24
N ASN A 212 -10.49 4.87 2.65
CA ASN A 212 -10.00 5.45 3.89
C ASN A 212 -10.45 4.63 5.12
N ILE A 213 -11.71 4.18 5.15
CA ILE A 213 -12.26 3.36 6.24
C ILE A 213 -11.61 1.97 6.31
N LEU A 214 -11.35 1.37 5.15
CA LEU A 214 -10.72 0.05 5.07
C LEU A 214 -9.27 0.06 5.55
N THR A 215 -8.58 1.19 5.43
CA THR A 215 -7.15 1.35 5.73
C THR A 215 -6.85 2.03 7.07
N SER A 216 -7.84 2.62 7.74
CA SER A 216 -7.65 3.29 9.02
C SER A 216 -8.25 2.49 10.19
N LEU A 217 -7.70 2.73 11.39
CA LEU A 217 -8.36 2.35 12.62
C LEU A 217 -9.46 3.38 12.94
N PRO A 218 -10.58 2.97 13.54
CA PRO A 218 -11.60 3.92 13.98
C PRO A 218 -11.13 4.71 15.20
N GLY A 219 -11.60 5.94 15.29
CA GLY A 219 -11.29 6.83 16.41
C GLY A 219 -11.64 8.29 16.12
N PRO A 220 -11.55 9.16 17.11
CA PRO A 220 -11.86 10.59 16.96
C PRO A 220 -11.05 11.24 15.83
N GLY A 221 -11.75 11.86 14.88
CA GLY A 221 -11.14 12.53 13.73
C GLY A 221 -10.59 11.58 12.64
N MET A 222 -10.81 10.27 12.77
CA MET A 222 -10.47 9.27 11.75
C MET A 222 -11.60 9.13 10.72
N ALA A 223 -11.36 8.31 9.69
CA ALA A 223 -12.34 8.04 8.62
C ALA A 223 -13.66 7.42 9.14
N ALA A 224 -13.61 6.76 10.29
CA ALA A 224 -14.75 6.32 11.08
C ALA A 224 -14.50 6.67 12.55
N GLU A 225 -15.49 7.21 13.24
CA GLU A 225 -15.39 7.62 14.66
C GLU A 225 -15.29 6.42 15.61
N ASN A 226 -15.88 5.28 15.23
CA ASN A 226 -15.95 4.08 16.06
C ASN A 226 -16.11 2.81 15.20
N GLU A 227 -16.03 1.63 15.84
CA GLU A 227 -16.16 0.34 15.16
C GLU A 227 -17.54 0.10 14.53
N GLU A 228 -18.61 0.66 15.09
CA GLU A 228 -19.96 0.52 14.54
C GLU A 228 -20.08 1.25 13.18
N GLU A 229 -19.61 2.49 13.11
CA GLU A 229 -19.56 3.28 11.87
C GLU A 229 -18.66 2.59 10.83
N ARG A 230 -17.49 2.11 11.28
CA ARG A 230 -16.58 1.37 10.42
C ARG A 230 -17.24 0.11 9.85
N ALA A 231 -17.86 -0.70 10.69
CA ALA A 231 -18.54 -1.94 10.28
C ALA A 231 -19.70 -1.63 9.31
N ALA A 232 -20.47 -0.58 9.57
CA ALA A 232 -21.57 -0.14 8.69
C ALA A 232 -21.04 0.23 7.28
N ALA A 233 -19.97 1.00 7.20
CA ALA A 233 -19.38 1.39 5.92
C ALA A 233 -18.75 0.22 5.17
N VAL A 234 -18.14 -0.72 5.89
CA VAL A 234 -17.59 -1.95 5.28
C VAL A 234 -18.73 -2.83 4.73
N ARG A 235 -19.85 -2.96 5.44
CA ARG A 235 -21.05 -3.65 4.93
C ARG A 235 -21.64 -2.96 3.71
N GLU A 236 -21.74 -1.62 3.72
CA GLU A 236 -22.19 -0.84 2.56
C GLU A 236 -21.36 -1.15 1.32
N PHE A 237 -20.03 -1.16 1.45
CA PHE A 237 -19.14 -1.50 0.35
C PHE A 237 -19.31 -2.95 -0.10
N PHE A 238 -19.37 -3.91 0.84
CA PHE A 238 -19.61 -5.33 0.55
C PHE A 238 -20.89 -5.53 -0.27
N THR A 239 -22.01 -4.98 0.21
CA THR A 239 -23.30 -5.08 -0.47
C THR A 239 -23.26 -4.46 -1.85
N THR A 240 -22.69 -3.24 -1.96
CA THR A 240 -22.59 -2.53 -3.24
C THR A 240 -21.81 -3.34 -4.28
N ILE A 241 -20.65 -3.88 -3.92
CA ILE A 241 -19.83 -4.68 -4.84
C ILE A 241 -20.52 -5.98 -5.21
N SER A 242 -21.11 -6.69 -4.24
CA SER A 242 -21.86 -7.93 -4.51
C SER A 242 -23.03 -7.70 -5.48
N GLU A 243 -23.80 -6.65 -5.26
CA GLU A 243 -24.90 -6.27 -6.18
C GLU A 243 -24.40 -5.90 -7.58
N MET A 244 -23.30 -5.14 -7.68
CA MET A 244 -22.72 -4.76 -8.96
C MET A 244 -22.25 -5.98 -9.74
N VAL A 245 -21.51 -6.89 -9.12
CA VAL A 245 -21.00 -8.11 -9.77
C VAL A 245 -22.15 -9.03 -10.14
N ASN A 246 -23.13 -9.24 -9.26
CA ASN A 246 -24.30 -10.11 -9.54
C ASN A 246 -25.13 -9.56 -10.73
N ARG A 247 -25.41 -8.26 -10.77
CA ARG A 247 -26.09 -7.64 -11.90
C ARG A 247 -25.30 -7.78 -13.21
N ARG A 248 -23.96 -7.61 -13.14
CA ARG A 248 -23.09 -7.65 -14.29
C ARG A 248 -23.04 -9.03 -14.96
N ARG A 249 -23.34 -10.13 -14.24
CA ARG A 249 -23.39 -11.49 -14.79
C ARG A 249 -24.42 -11.65 -15.90
N ASP A 250 -25.48 -10.83 -15.90
CA ASP A 250 -26.55 -10.84 -16.89
C ASP A 250 -26.33 -9.81 -18.01
N GLU A 251 -25.24 -9.05 -17.98
CA GLU A 251 -24.90 -8.02 -18.97
C GLU A 251 -23.78 -8.49 -19.90
N GLU A 252 -23.59 -7.81 -21.03
CA GLU A 252 -22.44 -8.02 -21.92
C GLU A 252 -21.12 -7.70 -21.21
N PRO A 253 -20.06 -8.52 -21.37
CA PRO A 253 -18.75 -8.27 -20.77
C PRO A 253 -18.15 -6.93 -21.19
N ARG A 254 -17.51 -6.24 -20.23
CA ARG A 254 -16.78 -4.98 -20.43
C ARG A 254 -15.39 -5.05 -19.81
N MET A 255 -14.51 -4.10 -20.15
CA MET A 255 -13.15 -4.08 -19.65
C MET A 255 -13.04 -3.21 -18.36
N ASP A 256 -13.79 -3.59 -17.33
CA ASP A 256 -13.75 -3.07 -15.97
C ASP A 256 -13.65 -4.19 -14.95
N PHE A 257 -13.20 -3.89 -13.72
CA PHE A 257 -12.99 -4.91 -12.70
C PHE A 257 -14.25 -5.67 -12.29
N VAL A 258 -15.40 -4.99 -12.25
CA VAL A 258 -16.68 -5.63 -11.91
C VAL A 258 -17.06 -6.64 -12.98
N SER A 259 -16.92 -6.27 -14.26
CA SER A 259 -17.19 -7.17 -15.38
C SER A 259 -16.20 -8.32 -15.44
N LEU A 260 -14.92 -8.06 -15.19
CA LEU A 260 -13.90 -9.11 -15.13
C LEU A 260 -14.19 -10.11 -14.00
N MET A 261 -14.58 -9.65 -12.82
CA MET A 261 -14.99 -10.53 -11.70
C MET A 261 -16.30 -11.28 -11.99
N ALA A 262 -17.20 -10.73 -12.80
CA ALA A 262 -18.45 -11.38 -13.15
C ALA A 262 -18.30 -12.46 -14.24
N HIS A 263 -17.39 -12.27 -15.20
CA HIS A 263 -17.33 -13.06 -16.45
C HIS A 263 -16.03 -13.84 -16.64
N SER A 264 -14.97 -13.58 -15.87
CA SER A 264 -13.71 -14.31 -16.03
C SER A 264 -13.91 -15.80 -15.82
N PRO A 265 -13.33 -16.67 -16.66
CA PRO A 265 -13.32 -18.10 -16.41
C PRO A 265 -12.68 -18.47 -15.07
N HIS A 266 -11.79 -17.62 -14.55
CA HIS A 266 -11.13 -17.79 -13.26
C HIS A 266 -12.04 -17.50 -12.06
N SER A 267 -13.01 -16.57 -12.19
CA SER A 267 -13.86 -16.10 -11.09
C SER A 267 -15.20 -16.84 -10.95
N LYS A 268 -15.47 -17.84 -11.79
CA LYS A 268 -16.77 -18.54 -11.82
C LYS A 268 -17.18 -19.17 -10.47
N ASP A 269 -16.19 -19.59 -9.68
CA ASP A 269 -16.39 -20.28 -8.40
C ASP A 269 -16.07 -19.35 -7.20
N PHE A 270 -15.82 -18.05 -7.42
CA PHE A 270 -15.53 -17.11 -6.35
C PHE A 270 -16.75 -16.90 -5.46
N THR A 271 -16.52 -16.99 -4.16
CA THR A 271 -17.50 -16.59 -3.16
C THR A 271 -17.61 -15.06 -3.11
N GLU A 272 -18.74 -14.54 -2.61
CA GLU A 272 -18.89 -13.09 -2.39
C GLU A 272 -17.80 -12.52 -1.49
N ALA A 273 -17.31 -13.30 -0.53
CA ALA A 273 -16.21 -12.89 0.34
C ALA A 273 -14.88 -12.74 -0.40
N GLU A 274 -14.59 -13.55 -1.38
CA GLU A 274 -13.40 -13.47 -2.23
C GLU A 274 -13.52 -12.30 -3.22
N ILE A 275 -14.67 -12.12 -3.86
CA ILE A 275 -14.98 -10.95 -4.69
C ILE A 275 -14.78 -9.65 -3.89
N PHE A 276 -15.28 -9.61 -2.67
CA PHE A 276 -15.09 -8.47 -1.77
C PHE A 276 -13.61 -8.26 -1.41
N GLY A 277 -12.89 -9.33 -1.10
CA GLY A 277 -11.45 -9.29 -0.79
C GLY A 277 -10.64 -8.70 -1.94
N ASP A 278 -10.84 -9.19 -3.15
CA ASP A 278 -10.16 -8.69 -4.35
C ASP A 278 -10.56 -7.24 -4.67
N SER A 279 -11.87 -6.93 -4.57
CA SER A 279 -12.36 -5.56 -4.76
C SER A 279 -11.76 -4.58 -3.75
N THR A 280 -11.59 -5.01 -2.49
CA THR A 280 -10.93 -4.23 -1.44
C THR A 280 -9.49 -3.90 -1.83
N VAL A 281 -8.73 -4.90 -2.29
CA VAL A 281 -7.34 -4.72 -2.72
C VAL A 281 -7.24 -3.77 -3.92
N LEU A 282 -8.10 -3.95 -4.92
CA LEU A 282 -8.12 -3.09 -6.11
C LEU A 282 -8.51 -1.65 -5.76
N LEU A 283 -9.49 -1.46 -4.89
CA LEU A 283 -9.93 -0.14 -4.42
C LEU A 283 -8.84 0.58 -3.63
N VAL A 284 -8.32 -0.07 -2.59
CA VAL A 284 -7.31 0.52 -1.70
C VAL A 284 -6.00 0.78 -2.45
N GLY A 285 -5.53 -0.22 -3.21
CA GLY A 285 -4.29 -0.13 -3.97
C GLY A 285 -4.31 0.98 -5.03
N GLY A 286 -5.45 1.19 -5.69
CA GLY A 286 -5.60 2.21 -6.73
C GLY A 286 -5.87 3.63 -6.19
N ASN A 287 -6.38 3.77 -4.97
CA ASN A 287 -6.74 5.06 -4.39
C ASN A 287 -5.58 5.69 -3.61
N ASP A 288 -5.18 5.06 -2.52
CA ASP A 288 -4.37 5.68 -1.48
C ASP A 288 -2.92 5.90 -1.91
N THR A 289 -2.32 4.88 -2.52
CA THR A 289 -0.91 4.92 -2.94
C THR A 289 -0.67 5.95 -4.05
N THR A 290 -1.56 6.01 -5.02
CA THR A 290 -1.47 6.94 -6.15
C THR A 290 -1.76 8.37 -5.70
N ARG A 291 -2.80 8.58 -4.88
CA ARG A 291 -3.11 9.89 -4.27
C ARG A 291 -1.91 10.45 -3.51
N ASN A 292 -1.29 9.64 -2.65
CA ASN A 292 -0.12 10.05 -1.88
C ASN A 292 1.09 10.36 -2.78
N THR A 293 1.28 9.62 -3.87
CA THR A 293 2.36 9.87 -4.82
C THR A 293 2.16 11.18 -5.59
N ILE A 294 0.93 11.47 -6.07
CA ILE A 294 0.59 12.73 -6.73
C ILE A 294 0.84 13.91 -5.79
N SER A 295 0.38 13.82 -4.54
CA SER A 295 0.61 14.86 -3.53
C SER A 295 2.10 15.03 -3.20
N ALA A 296 2.82 13.92 -3.05
CA ALA A 296 4.25 13.93 -2.76
C ALA A 296 5.07 14.55 -3.90
N SER A 297 4.67 14.39 -5.16
CA SER A 297 5.41 14.96 -6.30
C SER A 297 5.48 16.48 -6.23
N VAL A 298 4.38 17.14 -5.91
CA VAL A 298 4.33 18.60 -5.74
C VAL A 298 5.13 19.04 -4.52
N TYR A 299 4.91 18.35 -3.38
CA TYR A 299 5.61 18.65 -2.14
C TYR A 299 7.14 18.50 -2.28
N LEU A 300 7.59 17.41 -2.90
CA LEU A 300 9.02 17.14 -3.07
C LEU A 300 9.68 18.11 -4.05
N LEU A 301 9.04 18.44 -5.16
CA LEU A 301 9.55 19.42 -6.10
C LEU A 301 9.59 20.83 -5.50
N HIS A 302 8.64 21.18 -4.62
CA HIS A 302 8.67 22.45 -3.89
C HIS A 302 9.84 22.52 -2.89
N ASN A 303 10.10 21.45 -2.16
CA ASN A 303 11.17 21.40 -1.15
C ASN A 303 12.56 21.07 -1.71
N ASN A 304 12.66 20.77 -3.01
CA ASN A 304 13.93 20.55 -3.71
C ASN A 304 13.95 21.40 -4.99
N PRO A 305 14.14 22.74 -4.87
CA PRO A 305 14.02 23.66 -5.99
C PRO A 305 14.98 23.36 -7.14
N GLU A 306 16.19 22.88 -6.86
CA GLU A 306 17.15 22.45 -7.86
C GLU A 306 16.65 21.27 -8.72
N GLN A 307 15.88 20.35 -8.13
CA GLN A 307 15.27 19.25 -8.87
C GLN A 307 14.09 19.76 -9.72
N ASN A 308 13.33 20.72 -9.21
CA ASN A 308 12.26 21.39 -9.96
C ASN A 308 12.81 22.17 -11.16
N GLU A 309 13.93 22.89 -11.00
CA GLU A 309 14.61 23.57 -12.10
C GLU A 309 15.09 22.59 -13.18
N LYS A 310 15.70 21.46 -12.79
CA LYS A 310 16.08 20.40 -13.74
C LYS A 310 14.87 19.87 -14.52
N LEU A 311 13.75 19.64 -13.83
CA LEU A 311 12.53 19.14 -14.48
C LEU A 311 11.95 20.15 -15.47
N ARG A 312 11.91 21.44 -15.10
CA ARG A 312 11.46 22.52 -15.99
C ARG A 312 12.36 22.70 -17.21
N ALA A 313 13.68 22.55 -17.02
CA ALA A 313 14.65 22.63 -18.11
C ALA A 313 14.58 21.39 -19.05
N ASN A 314 14.18 20.24 -18.54
CA ASN A 314 14.10 18.98 -19.31
C ASN A 314 12.86 18.16 -18.92
N PRO A 315 11.69 18.40 -19.52
CA PRO A 315 10.45 17.63 -19.26
C PRO A 315 10.57 16.12 -19.58
N ALA A 316 11.56 15.66 -20.34
CA ALA A 316 11.82 14.26 -20.58
C ALA A 316 12.20 13.50 -19.29
N LEU A 317 12.53 14.20 -18.21
CA LEU A 317 12.76 13.62 -16.88
C LEU A 317 11.47 13.25 -16.12
N ILE A 318 10.27 13.58 -16.60
CA ILE A 318 9.00 13.25 -15.92
C ILE A 318 8.90 11.77 -15.53
N PRO A 319 9.17 10.79 -16.42
CA PRO A 319 9.09 9.37 -16.02
C PRO A 319 10.09 8.97 -14.94
N SER A 320 11.28 9.58 -14.93
CA SER A 320 12.30 9.35 -13.90
C SER A 320 11.90 10.02 -12.58
N MET A 321 11.40 11.24 -12.64
CA MET A 321 10.89 11.98 -11.48
C MET A 321 9.73 11.22 -10.81
N VAL A 322 8.79 10.69 -11.58
CA VAL A 322 7.69 9.87 -11.04
C VAL A 322 8.22 8.64 -10.30
N SER A 323 9.17 7.90 -10.91
CA SER A 323 9.80 6.74 -10.26
C SER A 323 10.53 7.12 -8.98
N GLU A 324 11.25 8.23 -8.96
CA GLU A 324 11.96 8.73 -7.78
C GLU A 324 10.97 9.17 -6.69
N THR A 325 9.87 9.83 -7.06
CA THR A 325 8.81 10.18 -6.11
C THR A 325 8.21 8.93 -5.45
N ILE A 326 7.92 7.88 -6.23
CA ILE A 326 7.41 6.60 -5.73
C ILE A 326 8.42 5.94 -4.79
N ARG A 327 9.72 5.93 -5.15
CA ARG A 327 10.79 5.43 -4.29
C ARG A 327 10.84 6.21 -2.97
N TRP A 328 10.87 7.54 -3.08
CA TRP A 328 11.02 8.43 -1.93
C TRP A 328 9.82 8.37 -0.98
N GLN A 329 8.62 8.49 -1.53
CA GLN A 329 7.39 8.45 -0.74
C GLN A 329 7.14 7.06 -0.14
N THR A 330 7.38 6.00 -0.90
CA THR A 330 7.09 4.62 -0.50
C THR A 330 5.72 4.52 0.18
N PRO A 331 4.62 4.80 -0.54
CA PRO A 331 3.31 4.98 0.08
C PRO A 331 2.80 3.73 0.81
N LEU A 332 3.23 2.54 0.39
CA LEU A 332 3.06 1.30 1.13
C LEU A 332 4.38 1.00 1.86
N THR A 333 4.41 1.21 3.16
CA THR A 333 5.63 1.13 3.97
C THR A 333 6.21 -0.27 4.08
N HIS A 334 5.34 -1.29 4.16
CA HIS A 334 5.74 -2.69 4.31
C HIS A 334 4.64 -3.65 3.84
N MET A 335 5.06 -4.87 3.54
CA MET A 335 4.19 -6.05 3.47
C MET A 335 4.71 -7.11 4.43
N ALA A 336 3.86 -8.04 4.83
CA ALA A 336 4.24 -9.13 5.71
C ALA A 336 4.08 -10.50 5.03
N ARG A 337 4.84 -11.47 5.54
CA ARG A 337 4.78 -12.89 5.15
C ARG A 337 4.86 -13.76 6.41
N ARG A 338 4.56 -15.02 6.25
CA ARG A 338 4.77 -16.06 7.26
C ARG A 338 5.74 -17.10 6.72
N THR A 339 6.74 -17.47 7.52
CA THR A 339 7.69 -18.51 7.11
C THR A 339 7.02 -19.88 7.07
N THR A 340 7.26 -20.65 6.00
CA THR A 340 6.75 -22.04 5.84
C THR A 340 7.71 -23.08 6.40
N ARG A 341 8.96 -22.70 6.62
CA ARG A 341 10.06 -23.46 7.18
C ARG A 341 11.01 -22.54 7.92
N ASP A 342 11.99 -23.08 8.63
CA ASP A 342 13.10 -22.29 9.15
C ASP A 342 13.87 -21.67 7.99
N VAL A 343 14.16 -20.36 8.09
CA VAL A 343 14.88 -19.60 7.06
C VAL A 343 16.04 -18.85 7.68
N GLU A 344 17.23 -19.05 7.14
CA GLU A 344 18.42 -18.30 7.54
C GLU A 344 18.61 -17.05 6.67
N ILE A 345 18.71 -15.88 7.29
CA ILE A 345 19.04 -14.59 6.65
C ILE A 345 20.08 -13.88 7.50
N ASN A 346 21.22 -13.50 6.90
CA ASN A 346 22.31 -12.79 7.58
C ASN A 346 22.75 -13.44 8.89
N GLY A 347 22.84 -14.78 8.94
CA GLY A 347 23.25 -15.55 10.11
C GLY A 347 22.23 -15.66 11.23
N LYS A 348 21.00 -15.17 11.01
CA LYS A 348 19.87 -15.36 11.91
C LYS A 348 18.86 -16.35 11.34
N VAL A 349 18.39 -17.27 12.17
CA VAL A 349 17.34 -18.24 11.81
C VAL A 349 15.98 -17.66 12.21
N ILE A 350 15.11 -17.49 11.22
CA ILE A 350 13.70 -17.15 11.42
C ILE A 350 12.94 -18.47 11.48
N PRO A 351 12.33 -18.84 12.62
CA PRO A 351 11.60 -20.08 12.76
C PRO A 351 10.40 -20.21 11.83
N LYS A 352 10.03 -21.46 11.49
CA LYS A 352 8.78 -21.77 10.79
C LYS A 352 7.56 -21.19 11.54
N GLY A 353 6.69 -20.52 10.81
CA GLY A 353 5.44 -19.95 11.30
C GLY A 353 5.56 -18.52 11.79
N ASP A 354 6.78 -17.98 11.91
CA ASP A 354 6.99 -16.61 12.32
C ASP A 354 6.57 -15.59 11.25
N ARG A 355 6.14 -14.43 11.71
CA ARG A 355 5.78 -13.30 10.84
C ARG A 355 7.01 -12.50 10.49
N VAL A 356 7.11 -12.09 9.24
CA VAL A 356 8.22 -11.33 8.69
C VAL A 356 7.68 -10.08 7.99
N ALA A 357 8.08 -8.91 8.45
CA ALA A 357 7.80 -7.63 7.80
C ALA A 357 8.93 -7.28 6.83
N MET A 358 8.59 -7.02 5.60
CA MET A 358 9.47 -6.50 4.55
C MET A 358 9.30 -4.98 4.46
N TRP A 359 10.20 -4.22 5.09
CA TRP A 359 10.09 -2.77 5.20
C TRP A 359 10.59 -2.06 3.93
N TYR A 360 9.73 -1.93 2.92
CA TYR A 360 10.04 -1.26 1.65
C TYR A 360 10.55 0.17 1.85
N VAL A 361 9.97 0.90 2.81
CA VAL A 361 10.39 2.26 3.17
C VAL A 361 11.85 2.32 3.65
N SER A 362 12.32 1.28 4.34
CA SER A 362 13.72 1.13 4.75
C SER A 362 14.61 0.73 3.58
N GLY A 363 14.23 -0.33 2.85
CA GLY A 363 15.03 -0.82 1.72
C GLY A 363 15.18 0.21 0.59
N ASN A 364 14.17 1.07 0.37
CA ASN A 364 14.25 2.20 -0.56
C ASN A 364 15.24 3.30 -0.13
N ARG A 365 15.78 3.21 1.07
CA ARG A 365 16.81 4.10 1.65
C ARG A 365 18.10 3.37 2.00
N ASP A 366 18.27 2.16 1.49
CA ASP A 366 19.46 1.33 1.70
C ASP A 366 20.61 1.82 0.81
N GLU A 367 21.57 2.50 1.41
CA GLU A 367 22.75 3.07 0.78
C GLU A 367 23.69 2.02 0.19
N THR A 368 23.54 0.75 0.59
CA THR A 368 24.33 -0.36 0.01
C THR A 368 23.85 -0.74 -1.40
N LYS A 369 22.67 -0.32 -1.79
CA LYS A 369 22.02 -0.63 -3.08
C LYS A 369 21.64 0.60 -3.90
N ILE A 370 21.33 1.71 -3.26
CA ILE A 370 20.86 2.94 -3.90
C ILE A 370 21.84 4.06 -3.53
N GLU A 371 22.57 4.54 -4.49
CA GLU A 371 23.50 5.66 -4.32
C GLU A 371 22.73 6.90 -3.86
N ASN A 372 23.22 7.60 -2.83
CA ASN A 372 22.53 8.74 -2.21
C ASN A 372 21.05 8.45 -1.92
N ALA A 373 20.79 7.30 -1.27
CA ALA A 373 19.45 6.77 -1.05
C ALA A 373 18.56 7.71 -0.21
N THR A 374 19.18 8.58 0.60
CA THR A 374 18.52 9.58 1.44
C THR A 374 18.28 10.93 0.74
N GLU A 375 18.60 11.04 -0.55
CA GLU A 375 18.37 12.26 -1.36
C GLU A 375 17.28 12.03 -2.38
N TYR A 376 16.53 13.10 -2.70
CA TYR A 376 15.56 13.11 -3.78
C TYR A 376 16.24 13.59 -5.07
N ILE A 377 16.45 12.68 -6.02
CA ILE A 377 17.21 12.91 -7.26
C ILE A 377 16.41 12.42 -8.46
N ILE A 378 15.83 13.33 -9.24
CA ILE A 378 14.92 12.98 -10.33
C ILE A 378 15.59 12.40 -11.58
N ASP A 379 16.89 12.55 -11.73
CA ASP A 379 17.71 12.09 -12.85
C ASP A 379 18.59 10.88 -12.50
N ARG A 380 18.16 10.05 -11.54
CA ARG A 380 18.86 8.80 -11.17
C ARG A 380 19.11 7.89 -12.38
N LYS A 381 20.26 7.26 -12.40
CA LYS A 381 20.66 6.33 -13.46
C LYS A 381 19.69 5.13 -13.60
N ASN A 382 19.16 4.62 -12.50
CA ASN A 382 18.23 3.48 -12.45
C ASN A 382 16.99 3.83 -11.63
N PRO A 383 16.10 4.75 -12.09
CA PRO A 383 15.03 5.29 -11.26
C PRO A 383 13.99 4.23 -10.85
N ARG A 384 13.83 3.15 -11.64
CA ARG A 384 12.90 2.04 -11.34
C ARG A 384 13.47 0.98 -10.39
N HIS A 385 14.71 1.15 -9.90
CA HIS A 385 15.35 0.23 -8.98
C HIS A 385 14.95 0.53 -7.53
N HIS A 386 13.67 0.34 -7.22
CA HIS A 386 13.09 0.53 -5.90
C HIS A 386 12.12 -0.61 -5.54
N LEU A 387 11.80 -0.75 -4.26
CA LEU A 387 10.96 -1.81 -3.70
C LEU A 387 9.46 -1.46 -3.65
N SER A 388 9.06 -0.23 -3.95
CA SER A 388 7.69 0.25 -3.69
C SER A 388 6.58 -0.55 -4.36
N PHE A 389 6.88 -1.27 -5.44
CA PHE A 389 5.93 -2.16 -6.12
C PHE A 389 6.09 -3.64 -5.76
N GLY A 390 7.02 -3.95 -4.84
CA GLY A 390 7.35 -5.34 -4.52
C GLY A 390 7.97 -6.11 -5.68
N PHE A 391 8.23 -7.40 -5.43
CA PHE A 391 8.79 -8.35 -6.37
C PHE A 391 8.01 -9.67 -6.36
N GLY A 392 8.45 -10.63 -7.17
CA GLY A 392 7.85 -11.97 -7.21
C GLY A 392 6.41 -11.98 -7.71
N ILE A 393 5.67 -12.98 -7.28
CA ILE A 393 4.29 -13.23 -7.75
C ILE A 393 3.31 -12.14 -7.28
N HIS A 394 3.55 -11.55 -6.09
CA HIS A 394 2.73 -10.48 -5.52
C HIS A 394 3.12 -9.05 -5.98
N ARG A 395 4.01 -8.93 -6.94
CA ARG A 395 4.36 -7.61 -7.48
C ARG A 395 3.10 -6.83 -7.84
N CYS A 396 3.07 -5.55 -7.49
CA CYS A 396 1.93 -4.66 -7.69
C CYS A 396 1.31 -4.82 -9.07
N LEU A 397 0.01 -5.13 -9.09
CA LEU A 397 -0.78 -5.31 -10.31
C LEU A 397 -0.85 -3.99 -11.11
N GLY A 398 -1.04 -2.86 -10.40
CA GLY A 398 -1.19 -1.52 -10.97
C GLY A 398 0.11 -0.79 -11.27
N ASN A 399 1.28 -1.43 -11.24
CA ASN A 399 2.59 -0.76 -11.38
C ASN A 399 2.83 -0.01 -12.69
N LYS A 400 1.98 -0.21 -13.70
CA LYS A 400 2.02 0.49 -14.97
C LYS A 400 0.97 1.60 -15.07
N LEU A 401 -0.07 1.55 -14.23
CA LEU A 401 -1.11 2.57 -14.13
C LEU A 401 -0.68 3.72 -13.22
N ALA A 402 0.04 3.40 -12.13
CA ALA A 402 0.52 4.36 -11.13
C ALA A 402 1.66 5.32 -11.64
#